data_de2b2cabfa2a1da7e774cfe8e164584d
#
_entry.id   de2b2cabfa2a1da7e774cfe8e164584d
#
_cell.length_a   1.000
_cell.length_b   1.000
_cell.length_c   1.000
_cell.angle_alpha   90.00
_cell.angle_beta   90.00
_cell.angle_gamma   90.00
#
_symmetry.space_group_name_H-M   'P 1'
#
loop_
_entity.id
_entity.type
_entity.pdbx_description
1 polymer ?
#
loop_
_entity_poly.entity_id
_entity_poly.type
_entity_poly.pdbx_seq_one_letter_code
_entity_poly.pdbx_strand_id
1 'polypeptide(L)'
;MDDRIEEIRKKIGVCDDIIIKQLVDRMECIQEIIAYKKQNGIPILQPEQEKKQEDNLKQKLGDNVFEEEILNIFKYIVKNSRKIQAKALFNYNIFLIGFMGAGKSTIAKELKRQLEMNYVEMDQLIVDKQ
;
A
#
# COMPACT_ATOMS: atom_id res chain seq x y z
N MET A 1 -22.03 -20.39 29.81
CA MET A 1 -20.88 -20.64 28.93
C MET A 1 -21.01 -19.91 27.61
N ASP A 2 -22.13 -20.03 26.95
CA ASP A 2 -22.38 -19.40 25.67
C ASP A 2 -22.37 -17.86 25.77
N ASP A 3 -22.86 -17.33 26.90
CA ASP A 3 -22.87 -15.88 27.12
C ASP A 3 -21.47 -15.25 27.17
N ARG A 4 -20.51 -15.99 27.76
CA ARG A 4 -19.14 -15.51 27.86
C ARG A 4 -18.47 -15.46 26.48
N ILE A 5 -18.71 -16.46 25.66
CA ILE A 5 -18.18 -16.52 24.29
C ILE A 5 -18.79 -15.39 23.45
N GLU A 6 -20.10 -15.15 23.61
CA GLU A 6 -20.78 -14.07 22.87
C GLU A 6 -20.28 -12.70 23.29
N GLU A 7 -19.98 -12.49 24.57
CA GLU A 7 -19.37 -11.24 25.02
C GLU A 7 -18.00 -11.01 24.37
N ILE A 8 -17.19 -12.06 24.30
CA ILE A 8 -15.86 -11.98 23.68
C ILE A 8 -16.00 -11.68 22.19
N ARG A 9 -16.93 -12.36 21.51
CA ARG A 9 -17.21 -12.10 20.09
C ARG A 9 -17.63 -10.69 19.81
N LYS A 10 -18.44 -10.09 20.71
CA LYS A 10 -18.82 -8.67 20.60
C LYS A 10 -17.61 -7.75 20.73
N LYS A 11 -16.68 -8.07 21.62
CA LYS A 11 -15.43 -7.31 21.76
C LYS A 11 -14.59 -7.39 20.49
N ILE A 12 -14.52 -8.57 19.89
CA ILE A 12 -13.83 -8.75 18.61
C ILE A 12 -14.49 -7.91 17.52
N GLY A 13 -15.83 -7.88 17.48
CA GLY A 13 -16.56 -7.07 16.52
C GLY A 13 -16.26 -5.58 16.65
N VAL A 14 -16.14 -5.08 17.87
CA VAL A 14 -15.75 -3.69 18.11
C VAL A 14 -14.34 -3.43 17.60
N CYS A 15 -13.41 -4.36 17.85
CA CYS A 15 -12.06 -4.26 17.31
C CYS A 15 -12.07 -4.23 15.78
N ASP A 16 -12.87 -5.07 15.16
CA ASP A 16 -12.98 -5.12 13.70
C ASP A 16 -13.48 -3.79 13.13
N ASP A 17 -14.48 -3.20 13.76
CA ASP A 17 -15.01 -1.91 13.33
C ASP A 17 -13.95 -0.81 13.40
N ILE A 18 -13.14 -0.82 14.45
CA ILE A 18 -12.03 0.14 14.59
C ILE A 18 -10.96 -0.11 13.53
N ILE A 19 -10.63 -1.38 13.29
CA ILE A 19 -9.65 -1.75 12.27
C ILE A 19 -10.11 -1.28 10.89
N ILE A 20 -11.36 -1.51 10.54
CA ILE A 20 -11.92 -1.08 9.26
C ILE A 20 -11.81 0.43 9.11
N LYS A 21 -12.22 1.16 10.13
CA LYS A 21 -12.15 2.63 10.09
C LYS A 21 -10.71 3.11 9.90
N GLN A 22 -9.77 2.53 10.65
CA GLN A 22 -8.38 2.94 10.57
C GLN A 22 -7.75 2.57 9.23
N LEU A 23 -8.13 1.45 8.64
CA LEU A 23 -7.66 1.07 7.32
C LEU A 23 -8.16 2.05 6.25
N VAL A 24 -9.43 2.45 6.32
CA VAL A 24 -9.99 3.45 5.41
C VAL A 24 -9.25 4.77 5.55
N ASP A 25 -9.06 5.24 6.78
CA ASP A 25 -8.34 6.49 7.05
C ASP A 25 -6.91 6.43 6.50
N ARG A 26 -6.23 5.30 6.68
CA ARG A 26 -4.88 5.11 6.18
C ARG A 26 -4.83 5.15 4.65
N MET A 27 -5.79 4.53 3.99
CA MET A 27 -5.86 4.55 2.52
C MET A 27 -6.15 5.95 1.99
N GLU A 28 -7.00 6.71 2.68
CA GLU A 28 -7.26 8.11 2.34
C GLU A 28 -5.99 8.95 2.48
N CYS A 29 -5.20 8.71 3.54
CA CYS A 29 -3.91 9.38 3.70
C CYS A 29 -2.95 9.05 2.56
N ILE A 30 -2.92 7.80 2.10
CA ILE A 30 -2.11 7.40 0.95
C ILE A 30 -2.53 8.18 -0.30
N GLN A 31 -3.83 8.33 -0.53
CA GLN A 31 -4.33 9.12 -1.66
C GLN A 31 -3.93 10.59 -1.56
N GLU A 32 -3.97 11.16 -0.36
CA GLU A 32 -3.53 12.53 -0.14
C GLU A 32 -2.04 12.70 -0.44
N ILE A 33 -1.22 11.74 0.00
CA ILE A 33 0.22 11.76 -0.28
C ILE A 33 0.48 11.68 -1.79
N ILE A 34 -0.25 10.81 -2.49
CA ILE A 34 -0.12 10.68 -3.95
C ILE A 34 -0.45 12.01 -4.63
N ALA A 35 -1.55 12.64 -4.25
CA ALA A 35 -1.95 13.92 -4.82
C ALA A 35 -0.89 15.00 -4.56
N TYR A 36 -0.37 15.07 -3.36
CA TYR A 36 0.68 16.01 -2.99
C TYR A 36 1.95 15.78 -3.80
N LYS A 37 2.37 14.53 -3.94
CA LYS A 37 3.56 14.18 -4.70
C LYS A 37 3.43 14.56 -6.17
N LYS A 38 2.26 14.32 -6.76
CA LYS A 38 1.99 14.70 -8.16
C LYS A 38 2.09 16.20 -8.35
N GLN A 39 1.52 16.98 -7.42
CA GLN A 39 1.54 18.44 -7.52
C GLN A 39 2.95 19.02 -7.37
N ASN A 40 3.81 18.37 -6.62
CA ASN A 40 5.14 18.87 -6.29
C ASN A 40 6.28 18.17 -7.02
N GLY A 41 5.95 17.31 -7.99
CA GLY A 41 6.97 16.61 -8.77
C GLY A 41 7.80 15.61 -7.99
N ILE A 42 7.26 15.08 -6.89
CA ILE A 42 7.94 14.10 -6.05
C ILE A 42 7.62 12.69 -6.57
N PRO A 43 8.60 11.78 -6.63
CA PRO A 43 8.33 10.40 -7.03
C PRO A 43 7.26 9.75 -6.15
N ILE A 44 6.29 9.10 -6.77
CA ILE A 44 5.19 8.45 -6.05
C ILE A 44 5.71 7.28 -5.22
N LEU A 45 6.55 6.43 -5.82
CA LEU A 45 7.13 5.29 -5.11
C LEU A 45 8.46 5.67 -4.47
N GLN A 46 8.54 5.48 -3.16
CA GLN A 46 9.73 5.74 -2.38
C GLN A 46 10.03 4.54 -1.48
N PRO A 47 10.77 3.53 -1.98
CA PRO A 47 11.03 2.28 -1.25
C PRO A 47 11.71 2.50 0.12
N GLU A 48 12.53 3.54 0.23
CA GLU A 48 13.21 3.87 1.48
C GLU A 48 12.22 4.19 2.61
N GLN A 49 11.10 4.80 2.25
CA GLN A 49 10.06 5.16 3.22
C GLN A 49 9.38 3.91 3.78
N GLU A 50 9.20 2.89 2.97
CA GLU A 50 8.60 1.63 3.41
C GLU A 50 9.47 0.93 4.44
N LYS A 51 10.78 0.89 4.21
CA LYS A 51 11.73 0.31 5.15
C LYS A 51 11.72 1.06 6.47
N LYS A 52 11.68 2.37 6.41
CA LYS A 52 11.60 3.22 7.60
C LYS A 52 10.34 2.94 8.41
N GLN A 53 9.21 2.77 7.73
CA GLN A 53 7.95 2.42 8.38
C GLN A 53 8.01 1.05 9.05
N GLU A 54 8.62 0.07 8.38
CA GLU A 54 8.80 -1.26 8.93
C GLU A 54 9.65 -1.23 10.20
N ASP A 55 10.76 -0.49 10.17
CA ASP A 55 11.64 -0.34 11.33
C ASP A 55 10.92 0.34 12.49
N ASN A 56 10.15 1.38 12.21
CA ASN A 56 9.35 2.07 13.21
C ASN A 56 8.31 1.13 13.84
N LEU A 57 7.68 0.31 13.02
CA LEU A 57 6.69 -0.65 13.49
C LEU A 57 7.32 -1.68 14.42
N LYS A 58 8.48 -2.21 14.06
CA LYS A 58 9.23 -3.15 14.92
C LYS A 58 9.56 -2.53 16.25
N GLN A 59 9.99 -1.27 16.27
CA GLN A 59 10.26 -0.56 17.51
C GLN A 59 9.02 -0.40 18.39
N LYS A 60 7.89 -0.07 17.76
CA LYS A 60 6.63 0.11 18.50
C LYS A 60 6.14 -1.19 19.11
N LEU A 61 6.32 -2.29 18.42
CA LEU A 61 5.89 -3.61 18.90
C LEU A 61 6.79 -4.13 20.03
N GLY A 62 8.10 -3.84 19.95
CA GLY A 62 9.06 -4.29 20.95
C GLY A 62 8.98 -5.80 21.15
N ASP A 63 8.76 -6.22 22.41
CA ASP A 63 8.68 -7.63 22.77
C ASP A 63 7.23 -8.13 22.86
N ASN A 64 6.31 -7.52 22.11
CA ASN A 64 4.91 -7.95 22.13
C ASN A 64 4.78 -9.40 21.69
N VAL A 65 3.95 -10.15 22.41
CA VAL A 65 3.75 -11.58 22.14
C VAL A 65 3.17 -11.84 20.75
N PHE A 66 2.48 -10.86 20.17
CA PHE A 66 1.87 -10.96 18.83
C PHE A 66 2.68 -10.25 17.75
N GLU A 67 3.95 -9.98 17.99
CA GLU A 67 4.81 -9.27 17.05
C GLU A 67 4.80 -9.88 15.66
N GLU A 68 5.00 -11.20 15.58
CA GLU A 68 5.06 -11.89 14.29
C GLU A 68 3.75 -11.75 13.51
N GLU A 69 2.63 -11.97 14.18
CA GLU A 69 1.32 -11.89 13.55
C GLU A 69 1.01 -10.48 13.07
N ILE A 70 1.33 -9.49 13.90
CA ILE A 70 1.09 -8.09 13.55
C ILE A 70 1.97 -7.66 12.38
N LEU A 71 3.25 -8.06 12.38
CA LEU A 71 4.16 -7.76 11.26
C LEU A 71 3.65 -8.37 9.96
N ASN A 72 3.12 -9.59 10.00
CA ASN A 72 2.55 -10.24 8.82
C ASN A 72 1.34 -9.48 8.29
N ILE A 73 0.47 -9.02 9.18
CA ILE A 73 -0.70 -8.20 8.80
C ILE A 73 -0.24 -6.91 8.14
N PHE A 74 0.75 -6.23 8.71
CA PHE A 74 1.26 -4.98 8.14
C PHE A 74 1.93 -5.17 6.79
N LYS A 75 2.54 -6.32 6.53
CA LYS A 75 3.04 -6.62 5.18
C LYS A 75 1.93 -6.55 4.14
N TYR A 76 0.75 -7.08 4.45
CA TYR A 76 -0.41 -7.00 3.57
C TYR A 76 -0.96 -5.58 3.46
N ILE A 77 -0.98 -4.84 4.55
CA ILE A 77 -1.41 -3.43 4.54
C ILE A 77 -0.50 -2.62 3.62
N VAL A 78 0.82 -2.78 3.74
CA VAL A 78 1.80 -2.09 2.89
C VAL A 78 1.66 -2.53 1.44
N LYS A 79 1.44 -3.81 1.20
CA LYS A 79 1.23 -4.35 -0.14
C LYS A 79 0.02 -3.70 -0.81
N ASN A 80 -1.07 -3.53 -0.08
CA ASN A 80 -2.25 -2.84 -0.60
C ASN A 80 -2.01 -1.35 -0.83
N SER A 81 -1.22 -0.72 0.02
CA SER A 81 -0.80 0.67 -0.17
C SER A 81 -0.01 0.85 -1.47
N ARG A 82 0.92 -0.09 -1.75
CA ARG A 82 1.66 -0.09 -3.02
C ARG A 82 0.73 -0.26 -4.21
N LYS A 83 -0.31 -1.08 -4.08
CA LYS A 83 -1.29 -1.27 -5.14
C LYS A 83 -1.99 0.05 -5.50
N ILE A 84 -2.37 0.82 -4.49
CA ILE A 84 -2.97 2.14 -4.70
C ILE A 84 -1.99 3.08 -5.40
N GLN A 85 -0.74 3.09 -4.94
CA GLN A 85 0.33 3.91 -5.52
C GLN A 85 0.65 3.48 -6.95
N ALA A 86 0.71 2.18 -7.20
CA ALA A 86 0.99 1.63 -8.53
C ALA A 86 -0.09 1.99 -9.53
N LYS A 87 -1.35 1.93 -9.14
CA LYS A 87 -2.46 2.36 -10.01
C LYS A 87 -2.34 3.82 -10.38
N ALA A 88 -2.00 4.67 -9.43
CA ALA A 88 -1.82 6.09 -9.68
C ALA A 88 -0.66 6.34 -10.63
N LEU A 89 0.46 5.66 -10.42
CA LEU A 89 1.63 5.75 -11.27
C LEU A 89 1.35 5.21 -12.67
N PHE A 90 0.66 4.09 -12.77
CA PHE A 90 0.32 3.47 -14.04
C PHE A 90 -0.54 4.41 -14.88
N ASN A 91 -1.58 4.97 -14.32
CA ASN A 91 -2.47 5.89 -15.04
C ASN A 91 -1.72 7.15 -15.49
N TYR A 92 -0.88 7.69 -14.62
CA TYR A 92 -0.08 8.87 -14.92
C TYR A 92 0.92 8.60 -16.05
N ASN A 93 1.63 7.46 -15.98
CA ASN A 93 2.65 7.13 -16.98
C ASN A 93 2.03 6.77 -18.34
N ILE A 94 0.88 6.15 -18.38
CA ILE A 94 0.17 5.90 -19.63
C ILE A 94 -0.18 7.22 -20.30
N PHE A 95 -0.68 8.17 -19.53
CA PHE A 95 -0.99 9.50 -20.03
C PHE A 95 0.24 10.19 -20.62
N LEU A 96 1.37 10.15 -19.90
CA LEU A 96 2.63 10.74 -20.38
C LEU A 96 3.12 10.08 -21.65
N ILE A 97 3.10 8.77 -21.72
CA ILE A 97 3.53 8.02 -22.91
C ILE A 97 2.66 8.39 -24.10
N GLY A 98 1.36 8.45 -23.92
CA GLY A 98 0.42 8.86 -24.97
C GLY A 98 0.63 10.29 -25.42
N PHE A 99 0.88 11.20 -24.49
CA PHE A 99 1.10 12.61 -24.79
C PHE A 99 2.43 12.87 -25.48
N MET A 100 3.50 12.23 -25.04
CA MET A 100 4.85 12.46 -25.55
C MET A 100 5.13 11.73 -26.85
N GLY A 101 4.30 10.78 -27.26
CA GLY A 101 4.58 9.95 -28.40
C GLY A 101 5.75 9.00 -28.17
N ALA A 102 6.03 8.13 -29.13
CA ALA A 102 7.01 7.07 -28.96
C ALA A 102 8.47 7.50 -29.19
N GLY A 103 8.75 8.80 -29.35
CA GLY A 103 10.04 9.24 -29.87
C GLY A 103 11.11 9.59 -28.86
N LYS A 104 10.82 9.65 -27.58
CA LYS A 104 11.79 10.04 -26.54
C LYS A 104 12.31 8.80 -25.82
N SER A 105 13.30 8.16 -26.43
CA SER A 105 13.70 6.81 -26.07
C SER A 105 14.15 6.61 -24.62
N THR A 106 14.90 7.56 -24.04
CA THR A 106 15.45 7.39 -22.69
C THR A 106 14.37 7.47 -21.62
N ILE A 107 13.53 8.49 -21.69
CA ILE A 107 12.43 8.69 -20.73
C ILE A 107 11.41 7.58 -20.89
N ALA A 108 11.08 7.20 -22.12
CA ALA A 108 10.12 6.13 -22.38
C ALA A 108 10.60 4.79 -21.84
N LYS A 109 11.90 4.48 -21.96
CA LYS A 109 12.48 3.25 -21.40
C LYS A 109 12.37 3.21 -19.88
N GLU A 110 12.69 4.32 -19.21
CA GLU A 110 12.60 4.38 -17.75
C GLU A 110 11.17 4.24 -17.27
N LEU A 111 10.21 4.92 -17.89
CA LEU A 111 8.80 4.80 -17.58
C LEU A 111 8.29 3.39 -17.81
N LYS A 112 8.70 2.76 -18.92
CA LYS A 112 8.34 1.38 -19.22
C LYS A 112 8.85 0.43 -18.14
N ARG A 113 10.11 0.61 -17.72
CA ARG A 113 10.72 -0.22 -16.67
C ARG A 113 9.92 -0.08 -15.36
N GLN A 114 9.57 1.13 -14.97
CA GLN A 114 8.77 1.37 -13.75
C GLN A 114 7.38 0.75 -13.86
N LEU A 115 6.74 0.88 -15.02
CA LEU A 115 5.43 0.28 -15.26
C LEU A 115 5.49 -1.25 -15.17
N GLU A 116 6.50 -1.87 -15.74
CA GLU A 116 6.67 -3.31 -15.69
C GLU A 116 6.86 -3.81 -14.25
N MET A 117 7.67 -3.13 -13.45
CA MET A 117 7.86 -3.46 -12.05
C MET A 117 6.56 -3.40 -11.27
N ASN A 118 5.80 -2.31 -11.45
CA ASN A 118 4.54 -2.12 -10.77
C ASN A 118 3.48 -3.11 -11.24
N TYR A 119 3.48 -3.42 -12.53
CA TYR A 119 2.55 -4.37 -13.13
C TYR A 119 2.75 -5.78 -12.56
N VAL A 120 4.00 -6.22 -12.37
CA VAL A 120 4.30 -7.52 -11.78
C VAL A 120 3.73 -7.60 -10.36
N GLU A 121 3.87 -6.56 -9.56
CA GLU A 121 3.28 -6.53 -8.21
C GLU A 121 1.75 -6.61 -8.26
N MET A 122 1.13 -5.91 -9.19
CA MET A 122 -0.32 -5.95 -9.35
C MET A 122 -0.82 -7.32 -9.79
N ASP A 123 -0.11 -7.97 -10.70
CA ASP A 123 -0.45 -9.32 -11.14
C ASP A 123 -0.38 -10.32 -9.99
N GLN A 124 0.65 -10.23 -9.17
CA GLN A 124 0.78 -11.09 -8.00
C GLN A 124 -0.39 -10.88 -7.02
N LEU A 125 -0.83 -9.64 -6.84
CA LEU A 125 -1.97 -9.33 -6.01
C LEU A 125 -3.27 -9.91 -6.56
N ILE A 126 -3.46 -9.85 -7.88
CA ILE A 126 -4.64 -10.40 -8.54
C ILE A 126 -4.64 -11.93 -8.42
N VAL A 127 -3.50 -12.57 -8.65
CA VAL A 127 -3.37 -14.03 -8.55
C VAL A 127 -3.66 -14.49 -7.11
N ASP A 128 -3.17 -13.77 -6.11
CA ASP A 128 -3.39 -14.10 -4.71
C ASP A 128 -4.88 -14.04 -4.31
N LYS A 129 -5.69 -13.30 -5.05
CA LYS A 129 -7.13 -13.18 -4.79
C LYS A 129 -7.97 -14.26 -5.46
N GLN A 130 -7.41 -14.95 -6.41
CA GLN A 130 -8.07 -16.05 -7.10
C GLN A 130 -7.84 -17.36 -6.37
#